data_05ae418f723bd55f9ed83dc70eef0c39
#
_entry.id   05ae418f723bd55f9ed83dc70eef0c39
#
_cell.length_a   1.000
_cell.length_b   1.000
_cell.length_c   1.000
_cell.angle_alpha   90.00
_cell.angle_beta   90.00
_cell.angle_gamma   90.00
#
_symmetry.space_group_name_H-M   'P 1'
#
loop_
_entity.id
_entity.type
_entity.pdbx_description
1 polymer ?
#
loop_
_entity_poly.entity_id
_entity_poly.type
_entity_poly.pdbx_seq_one_letter_code
_entity_poly.pdbx_strand_id
1 'polypeptide(L)'
;MTQSVLDDTVVIRMQQLTRRFGDFTAVDHLTLDVRRGQIFGLLGSNGAGKSTLIKMLTTLLPPSEGEAFVAGVSILANPAEVRRRIGYVPQMLSADGMLTGRENLLFSARLYAVPAHERKQRIVDALHFMALDESADKLVKNYSGGMIRRLELAQAMLHHPSVLFLDEPTIGLDPLARRAVWDRLRSMRRDFNMTVLLTTHDMEEVENLCDELAILHSGRLAVTGIPSELCKAISPTATLDDVFAHYCGGVIEQSGGFADTRNERNTALRMG
;
A
#
# COMPACT_ATOMS: atom_id res chain seq x y z
N MET A 1 5.22 1.70 -35.15
CA MET A 1 4.62 2.07 -33.85
C MET A 1 3.62 0.98 -33.53
N THR A 2 4.05 -0.06 -32.83
CA THR A 2 3.21 -1.22 -32.48
C THR A 2 2.41 -0.83 -31.23
N GLN A 3 1.11 -0.52 -31.39
CA GLN A 3 0.17 -0.54 -30.29
C GLN A 3 0.16 -1.97 -29.73
N SER A 4 0.88 -2.20 -28.63
CA SER A 4 0.69 -3.42 -27.86
C SER A 4 -0.77 -3.40 -27.41
N VAL A 5 -1.53 -4.43 -27.80
CA VAL A 5 -2.85 -4.71 -27.26
C VAL A 5 -2.69 -4.73 -25.74
N LEU A 6 -3.17 -3.68 -25.08
CA LEU A 6 -3.18 -3.62 -23.62
C LEU A 6 -4.08 -4.76 -23.18
N ASP A 7 -3.51 -5.74 -22.50
CA ASP A 7 -4.27 -6.78 -21.84
C ASP A 7 -5.19 -6.09 -20.82
N ASP A 8 -6.50 -6.07 -21.10
CA ASP A 8 -7.52 -5.41 -20.30
C ASP A 8 -7.58 -5.94 -18.84
N THR A 9 -6.89 -7.05 -18.58
CA THR A 9 -6.78 -7.63 -17.24
C THR A 9 -5.73 -6.92 -16.38
N VAL A 10 -4.74 -6.23 -16.96
CA VAL A 10 -3.67 -5.53 -16.23
C VAL A 10 -4.09 -4.10 -15.93
N VAL A 11 -4.11 -3.73 -14.64
CA VAL A 11 -4.49 -2.38 -14.20
C VAL A 11 -3.30 -1.52 -13.77
N ILE A 12 -2.21 -2.14 -13.32
CA ILE A 12 -0.92 -1.46 -13.08
C ILE A 12 0.14 -2.20 -13.88
N ARG A 13 0.91 -1.45 -14.67
CA ARG A 13 2.04 -1.98 -15.42
C ARG A 13 3.28 -1.15 -15.15
N MET A 14 4.36 -1.79 -14.81
CA MET A 14 5.66 -1.18 -14.57
C MET A 14 6.69 -1.80 -15.51
N GLN A 15 7.48 -0.98 -16.20
CA GLN A 15 8.47 -1.40 -17.18
C GLN A 15 9.81 -0.74 -16.87
N GLN A 16 10.77 -1.52 -16.35
CA GLN A 16 12.12 -1.08 -16.01
C GLN A 16 12.13 0.18 -15.11
N LEU A 17 11.13 0.27 -14.21
CA LEU A 17 10.91 1.45 -13.38
C LEU A 17 12.06 1.62 -12.39
N THR A 18 12.72 2.78 -12.43
CA THR A 18 13.92 3.06 -11.62
C THR A 18 13.80 4.39 -10.90
N ARG A 19 14.23 4.44 -9.65
CA ARG A 19 14.37 5.71 -8.90
C ARG A 19 15.70 5.78 -8.18
N ARG A 20 16.45 6.85 -8.49
CA ARG A 20 17.74 7.19 -7.85
C ARG A 20 17.60 8.47 -7.05
N PHE A 21 18.35 8.54 -5.93
CA PHE A 21 18.54 9.71 -5.10
C PHE A 21 20.06 9.92 -4.95
N GLY A 22 20.66 10.79 -5.79
CA GLY A 22 22.11 10.85 -5.93
C GLY A 22 22.64 9.46 -6.35
N ASP A 23 23.60 8.95 -5.60
CA ASP A 23 24.23 7.64 -5.86
C ASP A 23 23.39 6.45 -5.33
N PHE A 24 22.35 6.71 -4.54
CA PHE A 24 21.49 5.66 -3.99
C PHE A 24 20.35 5.30 -4.93
N THR A 25 20.24 4.04 -5.31
CA THR A 25 19.13 3.51 -6.11
C THR A 25 18.09 2.86 -5.20
N ALA A 26 16.96 3.52 -5.03
CA ALA A 26 15.88 3.06 -4.15
C ALA A 26 14.95 2.03 -4.82
N VAL A 27 14.76 2.12 -6.14
CA VAL A 27 14.06 1.14 -6.98
C VAL A 27 14.89 0.96 -8.24
N ASP A 28 15.19 -0.29 -8.61
CA ASP A 28 16.15 -0.64 -9.64
C ASP A 28 15.52 -1.57 -10.69
N HIS A 29 15.26 -1.01 -11.90
CA HIS A 29 14.75 -1.70 -13.11
C HIS A 29 13.55 -2.62 -12.84
N LEU A 30 12.60 -2.18 -12.00
CA LEU A 30 11.46 -3.00 -11.60
C LEU A 30 10.46 -3.13 -12.75
N THR A 31 10.17 -4.38 -13.12
CA THR A 31 9.15 -4.75 -14.11
C THR A 31 8.15 -5.67 -13.44
N LEU A 32 6.87 -5.25 -13.40
CA LEU A 32 5.80 -5.98 -12.73
C LEU A 32 4.44 -5.54 -13.27
N ASP A 33 3.53 -6.48 -13.45
CA ASP A 33 2.13 -6.24 -13.79
C ASP A 33 1.22 -6.64 -12.60
N VAL A 34 0.18 -5.83 -12.33
CA VAL A 34 -0.87 -6.13 -11.34
C VAL A 34 -2.21 -6.22 -12.06
N ARG A 35 -2.94 -7.32 -11.81
CA ARG A 35 -4.23 -7.56 -12.45
C ARG A 35 -5.37 -6.83 -11.77
N ARG A 36 -6.43 -6.58 -12.54
CA ARG A 36 -7.64 -5.92 -12.06
C ARG A 36 -8.39 -6.79 -11.06
N GLY A 37 -8.95 -6.16 -10.02
CA GLY A 37 -9.85 -6.81 -9.06
C GLY A 37 -9.16 -7.74 -8.07
N GLN A 38 -7.84 -7.62 -7.89
CA GLN A 38 -7.08 -8.38 -6.88
C GLN A 38 -6.56 -7.48 -5.75
N ILE A 39 -6.25 -8.09 -4.63
CA ILE A 39 -5.43 -7.48 -3.57
C ILE A 39 -3.99 -7.97 -3.75
N PHE A 40 -3.11 -7.05 -4.14
CA PHE A 40 -1.70 -7.33 -4.42
C PHE A 40 -0.82 -6.79 -3.28
N GLY A 41 -0.01 -7.67 -2.70
CA GLY A 41 0.93 -7.35 -1.62
C GLY A 41 2.31 -7.01 -2.16
N LEU A 42 2.88 -5.91 -1.68
CA LEU A 42 4.28 -5.57 -1.90
C LEU A 42 5.03 -5.77 -0.58
N LEU A 43 5.64 -6.94 -0.42
CA LEU A 43 6.34 -7.37 0.79
C LEU A 43 7.82 -6.98 0.73
N GLY A 44 8.42 -6.63 1.85
CA GLY A 44 9.85 -6.33 1.95
C GLY A 44 10.22 -5.69 3.27
N SER A 45 11.51 -5.74 3.63
CA SER A 45 12.04 -5.06 4.80
C SER A 45 11.93 -3.52 4.70
N ASN A 46 12.17 -2.84 5.81
CA ASN A 46 12.30 -1.39 5.80
C ASN A 46 13.48 -0.98 4.91
N GLY A 47 13.27 0.03 4.06
CA GLY A 47 14.28 0.45 3.08
C GLY A 47 14.32 -0.36 1.78
N ALA A 48 13.49 -1.40 1.61
CA ALA A 48 13.44 -2.21 0.37
C ALA A 48 12.95 -1.46 -0.89
N GLY A 49 12.45 -0.22 -0.74
CA GLY A 49 11.96 0.60 -1.87
C GLY A 49 10.43 0.67 -2.00
N LYS A 50 9.65 -0.02 -1.13
CA LYS A 50 8.18 -0.13 -1.20
C LYS A 50 7.48 1.24 -1.27
N SER A 51 7.69 2.12 -0.28
CA SER A 51 7.06 3.45 -0.24
C SER A 51 7.53 4.36 -1.38
N THR A 52 8.78 4.19 -1.85
CA THR A 52 9.28 4.90 -3.04
C THR A 52 8.51 4.47 -4.28
N LEU A 53 8.27 3.17 -4.44
CA LEU A 53 7.50 2.63 -5.54
C LEU A 53 6.04 3.14 -5.53
N ILE A 54 5.37 3.08 -4.37
CA ILE A 54 4.01 3.67 -4.24
C ILE A 54 4.01 5.15 -4.61
N LYS A 55 4.98 5.94 -4.14
CA LYS A 55 5.07 7.38 -4.47
C LYS A 55 5.25 7.62 -5.97
N MET A 56 5.96 6.75 -6.69
CA MET A 56 6.05 6.85 -8.16
C MET A 56 4.71 6.53 -8.83
N LEU A 57 4.08 5.43 -8.45
CA LEU A 57 2.79 5.00 -9.02
C LEU A 57 1.65 5.98 -8.73
N THR A 58 1.68 6.64 -7.57
CA THR A 58 0.71 7.68 -7.18
C THR A 58 1.08 9.07 -7.70
N THR A 59 2.14 9.18 -8.50
CA THR A 59 2.63 10.43 -9.10
C THR A 59 3.12 11.49 -8.11
N LEU A 60 3.42 11.10 -6.87
CA LEU A 60 4.02 11.97 -5.86
C LEU A 60 5.53 12.14 -6.06
N LEU A 61 6.14 11.22 -6.80
CA LEU A 61 7.56 11.21 -7.12
C LEU A 61 7.74 10.75 -8.56
N PRO A 62 8.45 11.49 -9.43
CA PRO A 62 8.74 11.01 -10.77
C PRO A 62 9.78 9.89 -10.75
N PRO A 63 9.70 8.88 -11.62
CA PRO A 63 10.79 7.94 -11.82
C PRO A 63 12.02 8.63 -12.41
N SER A 64 13.20 8.03 -12.22
CA SER A 64 14.44 8.45 -12.89
C SER A 64 14.56 7.85 -14.28
N GLU A 65 14.07 6.60 -14.45
CA GLU A 65 14.07 5.85 -15.70
C GLU A 65 12.89 4.89 -15.72
N GLY A 66 12.56 4.39 -16.91
CA GLY A 66 11.45 3.45 -17.11
C GLY A 66 10.10 4.13 -17.18
N GLU A 67 9.05 3.33 -17.24
CA GLU A 67 7.68 3.79 -17.44
C GLU A 67 6.70 2.98 -16.59
N ALA A 68 5.59 3.62 -16.16
CA ALA A 68 4.49 2.90 -15.56
C ALA A 68 3.14 3.47 -15.99
N PHE A 69 2.15 2.57 -16.02
CA PHE A 69 0.76 2.87 -16.33
C PHE A 69 -0.12 2.43 -15.17
N VAL A 70 -1.05 3.28 -14.75
CA VAL A 70 -2.05 2.98 -13.74
C VAL A 70 -3.42 3.24 -14.32
N ALA A 71 -4.30 2.24 -14.26
CA ALA A 71 -5.61 2.26 -14.90
C ALA A 71 -5.54 2.69 -16.39
N GLY A 72 -4.51 2.22 -17.11
CA GLY A 72 -4.26 2.53 -18.52
C GLY A 72 -3.68 3.91 -18.80
N VAL A 73 -3.31 4.69 -17.77
CA VAL A 73 -2.80 6.06 -17.90
C VAL A 73 -1.33 6.12 -17.47
N SER A 74 -0.47 6.72 -18.31
CA SER A 74 0.95 6.93 -18.00
C SER A 74 1.11 7.89 -16.82
N ILE A 75 1.91 7.46 -15.82
CA ILE A 75 2.23 8.28 -14.64
C ILE A 75 3.04 9.53 -14.97
N LEU A 76 3.76 9.52 -16.10
CA LEU A 76 4.59 10.64 -16.57
C LEU A 76 3.80 11.58 -17.48
N ALA A 77 3.10 11.04 -18.48
CA ALA A 77 2.41 11.85 -19.48
C ALA A 77 1.15 12.53 -18.92
N ASN A 78 0.40 11.84 -18.05
CA ASN A 78 -0.89 12.32 -17.55
C ASN A 78 -1.07 12.12 -16.03
N PRO A 79 -0.19 12.68 -15.18
CA PRO A 79 -0.23 12.45 -13.74
C PRO A 79 -1.53 12.93 -13.07
N ALA A 80 -2.14 13.99 -13.57
CA ALA A 80 -3.42 14.49 -13.05
C ALA A 80 -4.58 13.50 -13.30
N GLU A 81 -4.58 12.83 -14.45
CA GLU A 81 -5.59 11.81 -14.76
C GLU A 81 -5.36 10.54 -13.95
N VAL A 82 -4.11 10.13 -13.71
CA VAL A 82 -3.80 9.03 -12.77
C VAL A 82 -4.40 9.32 -11.40
N ARG A 83 -4.16 10.52 -10.84
CA ARG A 83 -4.69 10.91 -9.50
C ARG A 83 -6.21 10.90 -9.41
N ARG A 84 -6.93 11.09 -10.53
CA ARG A 84 -8.40 10.96 -10.54
C ARG A 84 -8.89 9.53 -10.48
N ARG A 85 -8.05 8.57 -10.90
CA ARG A 85 -8.39 7.14 -10.99
C ARG A 85 -7.92 6.32 -9.80
N ILE A 86 -7.15 6.92 -8.89
CA ILE A 86 -6.56 6.23 -7.75
C ILE A 86 -7.05 6.80 -6.43
N GLY A 87 -7.13 5.95 -5.39
CA GLY A 87 -7.12 6.34 -4.00
C GLY A 87 -5.75 6.07 -3.39
N TYR A 88 -5.33 6.89 -2.45
CA TYR A 88 -4.06 6.69 -1.74
C TYR A 88 -4.23 6.91 -0.24
N VAL A 89 -3.80 5.95 0.55
CA VAL A 89 -3.73 6.04 2.02
C VAL A 89 -2.27 5.93 2.43
N PRO A 90 -1.66 7.00 2.94
CA PRO A 90 -0.26 6.99 3.36
C PRO A 90 -0.07 6.21 4.68
N GLN A 91 1.19 5.87 4.98
CA GLN A 91 1.57 5.22 6.22
C GLN A 91 1.21 6.07 7.44
N MET A 92 1.53 7.36 7.41
CA MET A 92 1.18 8.29 8.48
C MET A 92 -0.30 8.68 8.38
N LEU A 93 -0.95 8.76 9.54
CA LEU A 93 -2.33 9.22 9.62
C LEU A 93 -2.47 10.64 9.06
N SER A 94 -3.42 10.83 8.18
CA SER A 94 -3.63 12.07 7.39
C SER A 94 -4.97 12.76 7.63
N ALA A 95 -5.90 12.10 8.34
CA ALA A 95 -7.19 12.70 8.68
C ALA A 95 -7.01 13.85 9.68
N ASP A 96 -7.71 14.97 9.47
CA ASP A 96 -7.64 16.13 10.34
C ASP A 96 -8.37 15.87 11.66
N GLY A 97 -7.62 15.87 12.76
CA GLY A 97 -8.13 15.62 14.10
C GLY A 97 -9.08 16.71 14.63
N MET A 98 -9.03 17.93 14.07
CA MET A 98 -9.87 19.08 14.47
C MET A 98 -11.22 19.10 13.72
N LEU A 99 -11.40 18.26 12.73
CA LEU A 99 -12.64 18.05 12.01
C LEU A 99 -13.35 16.78 12.50
N THR A 100 -14.66 16.72 12.29
CA THR A 100 -15.44 15.49 12.47
C THR A 100 -15.16 14.51 11.33
N GLY A 101 -15.54 13.23 11.48
CA GLY A 101 -15.44 12.25 10.39
C GLY A 101 -16.19 12.71 9.13
N ARG A 102 -17.39 13.25 9.31
CA ARG A 102 -18.22 13.77 8.21
C ARG A 102 -17.57 14.97 7.51
N GLU A 103 -16.98 15.90 8.26
CA GLU A 103 -16.28 17.06 7.70
C GLU A 103 -15.02 16.67 6.92
N ASN A 104 -14.25 15.71 7.44
CA ASN A 104 -13.11 15.12 6.73
C ASN A 104 -13.54 14.53 5.37
N LEU A 105 -14.63 13.76 5.35
CA LEU A 105 -15.17 13.20 4.11
C LEU A 105 -15.70 14.30 3.17
N LEU A 106 -16.36 15.33 3.69
CA LEU A 106 -16.83 16.45 2.88
C LEU A 106 -15.66 17.22 2.25
N PHE A 107 -14.57 17.42 2.98
CA PHE A 107 -13.35 18.02 2.46
C PHE A 107 -12.78 17.19 1.32
N SER A 108 -12.62 15.87 1.52
CA SER A 108 -12.13 14.96 0.50
C SER A 108 -13.05 14.89 -0.73
N ALA A 109 -14.38 14.86 -0.53
CA ALA A 109 -15.35 14.88 -1.62
C ALA A 109 -15.25 16.14 -2.50
N ARG A 110 -14.91 17.29 -1.90
CA ARG A 110 -14.65 18.53 -2.65
C ARG A 110 -13.32 18.49 -3.39
N LEU A 111 -12.27 17.98 -2.71
CA LEU A 111 -10.94 17.87 -3.29
C LEU A 111 -10.92 16.95 -4.53
N TYR A 112 -11.63 15.83 -4.46
CA TYR A 112 -11.78 14.88 -5.58
C TYR A 112 -12.88 15.28 -6.58
N ALA A 113 -13.41 16.52 -6.46
CA ALA A 113 -14.43 17.06 -7.36
C ALA A 113 -15.70 16.18 -7.48
N VAL A 114 -16.09 15.48 -6.42
CA VAL A 114 -17.36 14.74 -6.39
C VAL A 114 -18.50 15.72 -6.65
N PRO A 115 -19.47 15.41 -7.56
CA PRO A 115 -20.57 16.29 -7.87
C PRO A 115 -21.38 16.71 -6.63
N ALA A 116 -21.73 17.99 -6.53
CA ALA A 116 -22.33 18.54 -5.31
C ALA A 116 -23.62 17.80 -4.87
N HIS A 117 -24.43 17.35 -5.85
CA HIS A 117 -25.67 16.62 -5.60
C HIS A 117 -25.45 15.19 -5.08
N GLU A 118 -24.27 14.60 -5.30
CA GLU A 118 -23.92 13.23 -4.86
C GLU A 118 -23.20 13.22 -3.50
N ARG A 119 -22.55 14.32 -3.10
CA ARG A 119 -21.64 14.35 -1.94
C ARG A 119 -22.29 13.82 -0.67
N LYS A 120 -23.52 14.29 -0.38
CA LYS A 120 -24.24 13.91 0.85
C LYS A 120 -24.44 12.39 0.90
N GLN A 121 -24.92 11.80 -0.18
CA GLN A 121 -25.18 10.37 -0.24
C GLN A 121 -23.88 9.57 -0.17
N ARG A 122 -22.87 9.91 -0.96
CA ARG A 122 -21.58 9.21 -0.94
C ARG A 122 -20.88 9.26 0.43
N ILE A 123 -21.02 10.36 1.17
CA ILE A 123 -20.48 10.48 2.54
C ILE A 123 -21.22 9.55 3.49
N VAL A 124 -22.54 9.47 3.41
CA VAL A 124 -23.34 8.57 4.24
C VAL A 124 -22.98 7.12 3.94
N ASP A 125 -22.94 6.75 2.67
CA ASP A 125 -22.60 5.39 2.22
C ASP A 125 -21.18 4.99 2.66
N ALA A 126 -20.21 5.89 2.54
CA ALA A 126 -18.83 5.65 2.95
C ALA A 126 -18.71 5.47 4.48
N LEU A 127 -19.39 6.30 5.28
CA LEU A 127 -19.43 6.16 6.74
C LEU A 127 -20.06 4.83 7.14
N HIS A 128 -21.17 4.47 6.52
CA HIS A 128 -21.88 3.22 6.77
C HIS A 128 -21.01 2.01 6.38
N PHE A 129 -20.43 2.02 5.19
CA PHE A 129 -19.55 0.96 4.71
C PHE A 129 -18.35 0.74 5.65
N MET A 130 -17.83 1.81 6.28
CA MET A 130 -16.71 1.74 7.22
C MET A 130 -17.13 1.51 8.68
N ALA A 131 -18.44 1.34 8.96
CA ALA A 131 -19.00 1.25 10.32
C ALA A 131 -18.53 2.42 11.22
N LEU A 132 -18.71 3.64 10.72
CA LEU A 132 -18.39 4.90 11.41
C LEU A 132 -19.63 5.77 11.64
N ASP A 133 -20.84 5.27 11.38
CA ASP A 133 -22.10 6.01 11.49
C ASP A 133 -22.27 6.71 12.82
N GLU A 134 -22.10 5.99 13.92
CA GLU A 134 -22.28 6.51 15.30
C GLU A 134 -21.19 7.51 15.71
N SER A 135 -20.12 7.56 14.98
CA SER A 135 -18.96 8.44 15.24
C SER A 135 -18.81 9.56 14.20
N ALA A 136 -19.68 9.59 13.19
CA ALA A 136 -19.58 10.51 12.05
C ALA A 136 -19.41 11.97 12.45
N ASP A 137 -20.09 12.39 13.50
CA ASP A 137 -20.13 13.78 13.97
C ASP A 137 -19.26 14.04 15.22
N LYS A 138 -18.42 13.05 15.62
CA LYS A 138 -17.38 13.23 16.64
C LYS A 138 -16.09 13.74 15.99
N LEU A 139 -15.32 14.57 16.71
CA LEU A 139 -13.99 15.02 16.27
C LEU A 139 -13.04 13.84 16.13
N VAL A 140 -12.26 13.82 15.04
CA VAL A 140 -11.35 12.70 14.70
C VAL A 140 -10.23 12.53 15.73
N LYS A 141 -9.84 13.57 16.45
CA LYS A 141 -8.90 13.44 17.59
C LYS A 141 -9.39 12.49 18.69
N ASN A 142 -10.68 12.20 18.74
CA ASN A 142 -11.30 11.26 19.70
C ASN A 142 -11.52 9.86 19.09
N TYR A 143 -11.03 9.61 17.87
CA TYR A 143 -11.10 8.30 17.22
C TYR A 143 -9.94 7.39 17.69
N SER A 144 -10.18 6.09 17.72
CA SER A 144 -9.09 5.11 17.82
C SER A 144 -8.27 5.07 16.51
N GLY A 145 -7.04 4.55 16.57
CA GLY A 145 -6.21 4.37 15.36
C GLY A 145 -6.92 3.60 14.24
N GLY A 146 -7.63 2.52 14.60
CA GLY A 146 -8.43 1.74 13.65
C GLY A 146 -9.63 2.52 13.07
N MET A 147 -10.26 3.41 13.85
CA MET A 147 -11.30 4.30 13.34
C MET A 147 -10.73 5.33 12.37
N ILE A 148 -9.56 5.92 12.69
CA ILE A 148 -8.89 6.86 11.79
C ILE A 148 -8.53 6.17 10.47
N ARG A 149 -7.95 4.97 10.52
CA ARG A 149 -7.58 4.22 9.31
C ARG A 149 -8.81 3.89 8.45
N ARG A 150 -9.93 3.50 9.05
CA ARG A 150 -11.19 3.29 8.33
C ARG A 150 -11.73 4.60 7.72
N LEU A 151 -11.59 5.72 8.39
CA LEU A 151 -11.95 7.03 7.83
C LEU A 151 -11.09 7.40 6.64
N GLU A 152 -9.77 7.17 6.68
CA GLU A 152 -8.86 7.40 5.56
C GLU A 152 -9.18 6.52 4.35
N LEU A 153 -9.54 5.25 4.58
CA LEU A 153 -10.06 4.38 3.53
C LEU A 153 -11.36 4.94 2.92
N ALA A 154 -12.29 5.44 3.77
CA ALA A 154 -13.50 6.11 3.30
C ALA A 154 -13.19 7.33 2.43
N GLN A 155 -12.22 8.17 2.85
CA GLN A 155 -11.78 9.34 2.07
C GLN A 155 -11.22 8.93 0.70
N ALA A 156 -10.37 7.90 0.67
CA ALA A 156 -9.71 7.43 -0.54
C ALA A 156 -10.67 6.79 -1.55
N MET A 157 -11.85 6.32 -1.14
CA MET A 157 -12.83 5.65 -2.02
C MET A 157 -13.97 6.56 -2.51
N LEU A 158 -14.14 7.77 -1.97
CA LEU A 158 -15.29 8.65 -2.25
C LEU A 158 -15.54 8.96 -3.73
N HIS A 159 -14.49 9.00 -4.53
CA HIS A 159 -14.55 9.29 -5.96
C HIS A 159 -14.57 8.03 -6.84
N HIS A 160 -14.75 6.84 -6.23
CA HIS A 160 -14.78 5.53 -6.90
C HIS A 160 -13.52 5.25 -7.73
N PRO A 161 -12.33 5.22 -7.11
CA PRO A 161 -11.09 4.95 -7.82
C PRO A 161 -11.06 3.52 -8.39
N SER A 162 -10.30 3.33 -9.47
CA SER A 162 -10.05 1.99 -10.04
C SER A 162 -9.01 1.20 -9.25
N VAL A 163 -8.08 1.91 -8.60
CA VAL A 163 -6.97 1.34 -7.85
C VAL A 163 -6.82 2.08 -6.51
N LEU A 164 -6.67 1.31 -5.44
CA LEU A 164 -6.37 1.82 -4.10
C LEU A 164 -4.93 1.45 -3.73
N PHE A 165 -4.11 2.46 -3.46
CA PHE A 165 -2.75 2.30 -2.94
C PHE A 165 -2.74 2.50 -1.43
N LEU A 166 -2.15 1.55 -0.69
CA LEU A 166 -2.07 1.58 0.77
C LEU A 166 -0.61 1.39 1.20
N ASP A 167 -0.06 2.37 1.90
CA ASP A 167 1.30 2.27 2.42
C ASP A 167 1.25 1.83 3.89
N GLU A 168 1.53 0.55 4.16
CA GLU A 168 1.50 -0.10 5.47
C GLU A 168 0.18 0.16 6.25
N PRO A 169 -0.98 -0.30 5.72
CA PRO A 169 -2.29 0.15 6.19
C PRO A 169 -2.64 -0.26 7.62
N THR A 170 -2.01 -1.26 8.18
CA THR A 170 -2.36 -1.78 9.52
C THR A 170 -1.25 -1.63 10.55
N ILE A 171 -0.17 -0.90 10.19
CA ILE A 171 0.93 -0.65 11.13
C ILE A 171 0.44 0.06 12.40
N GLY A 172 0.87 -0.44 13.55
CA GLY A 172 0.52 0.16 14.85
C GLY A 172 -0.93 -0.07 15.30
N LEU A 173 -1.74 -0.82 14.57
CA LEU A 173 -3.08 -1.21 14.99
C LEU A 173 -3.03 -2.46 15.89
N ASP A 174 -3.95 -2.52 16.86
CA ASP A 174 -4.18 -3.73 17.62
C ASP A 174 -4.78 -4.85 16.73
N PRO A 175 -4.70 -6.13 17.13
CA PRO A 175 -5.16 -7.24 16.28
C PRO A 175 -6.63 -7.17 15.86
N LEU A 176 -7.51 -6.61 16.70
CA LEU A 176 -8.94 -6.49 16.37
C LEU A 176 -9.17 -5.39 15.34
N ALA A 177 -8.53 -4.23 15.51
CA ALA A 177 -8.58 -3.14 14.54
C ALA A 177 -7.98 -3.54 13.20
N ARG A 178 -6.87 -4.32 13.19
CA ARG A 178 -6.24 -4.87 11.98
C ARG A 178 -7.22 -5.74 11.21
N ARG A 179 -7.85 -6.72 11.85
CA ARG A 179 -8.86 -7.59 11.23
C ARG A 179 -10.03 -6.79 10.65
N ALA A 180 -10.51 -5.79 11.38
CA ALA A 180 -11.58 -4.92 10.89
C ALA A 180 -11.19 -4.15 9.61
N VAL A 181 -9.93 -3.70 9.48
CA VAL A 181 -9.42 -3.09 8.25
C VAL A 181 -9.35 -4.13 7.12
N TRP A 182 -8.81 -5.33 7.36
CA TRP A 182 -8.75 -6.40 6.36
C TRP A 182 -10.13 -6.77 5.82
N ASP A 183 -11.13 -6.90 6.69
CA ASP A 183 -12.50 -7.22 6.27
C ASP A 183 -13.08 -6.13 5.37
N ARG A 184 -12.77 -4.84 5.62
CA ARG A 184 -13.19 -3.75 4.73
C ARG A 184 -12.48 -3.81 3.38
N LEU A 185 -11.18 -4.11 3.34
CA LEU A 185 -10.44 -4.27 2.09
C LEU A 185 -10.97 -5.44 1.25
N ARG A 186 -11.27 -6.58 1.87
CA ARG A 186 -11.93 -7.71 1.19
C ARG A 186 -13.31 -7.33 0.65
N SER A 187 -14.10 -6.58 1.42
CA SER A 187 -15.41 -6.09 0.96
C SER A 187 -15.26 -5.10 -0.19
N MET A 188 -14.30 -4.18 -0.16
CA MET A 188 -14.03 -3.25 -1.27
C MET A 188 -13.71 -4.00 -2.57
N ARG A 189 -12.85 -5.02 -2.50
CA ARG A 189 -12.53 -5.86 -3.65
C ARG A 189 -13.78 -6.56 -4.18
N ARG A 190 -14.53 -7.22 -3.30
CA ARG A 190 -15.70 -8.02 -3.68
C ARG A 190 -16.86 -7.17 -4.22
N ASP A 191 -17.19 -6.08 -3.52
CA ASP A 191 -18.43 -5.33 -3.76
C ASP A 191 -18.24 -4.26 -4.84
N PHE A 192 -17.00 -3.74 -5.02
CA PHE A 192 -16.68 -2.69 -5.99
C PHE A 192 -15.71 -3.14 -7.10
N ASN A 193 -15.30 -4.42 -7.12
CA ASN A 193 -14.25 -4.92 -8.03
C ASN A 193 -12.99 -4.06 -8.02
N MET A 194 -12.65 -3.51 -6.84
CA MET A 194 -11.53 -2.60 -6.65
C MET A 194 -10.21 -3.37 -6.64
N THR A 195 -9.21 -2.85 -7.33
CA THR A 195 -7.85 -3.37 -7.22
C THR A 195 -7.17 -2.65 -6.06
N VAL A 196 -6.52 -3.41 -5.19
CA VAL A 196 -5.75 -2.87 -4.06
C VAL A 196 -4.28 -3.26 -4.23
N LEU A 197 -3.37 -2.30 -4.15
CA LEU A 197 -1.95 -2.55 -3.98
C LEU A 197 -1.54 -2.01 -2.61
N LEU A 198 -1.08 -2.91 -1.74
CA LEU A 198 -0.63 -2.54 -0.40
C LEU A 198 0.86 -2.87 -0.21
N THR A 199 1.54 -2.03 0.57
CA THR A 199 2.87 -2.38 1.09
C THR A 199 2.74 -2.91 2.49
N THR A 200 3.57 -3.88 2.84
CA THR A 200 3.66 -4.41 4.20
C THR A 200 5.03 -5.06 4.44
N HIS A 201 5.36 -5.24 5.69
CA HIS A 201 6.43 -6.12 6.15
C HIS A 201 5.88 -7.26 7.02
N ASP A 202 4.55 -7.35 7.17
CA ASP A 202 3.83 -8.33 7.99
C ASP A 202 3.37 -9.51 7.13
N MET A 203 3.94 -10.69 7.37
CA MET A 203 3.61 -11.92 6.62
C MET A 203 2.16 -12.34 6.87
N GLU A 204 1.64 -12.16 8.11
CA GLU A 204 0.25 -12.47 8.44
C GLU A 204 -0.73 -11.64 7.62
N GLU A 205 -0.42 -10.37 7.36
CA GLU A 205 -1.24 -9.50 6.49
C GLU A 205 -1.28 -10.03 5.05
N VAL A 206 -0.12 -10.45 4.52
CA VAL A 206 -0.05 -11.01 3.17
C VAL A 206 -0.84 -12.31 3.06
N GLU A 207 -0.63 -13.25 3.97
CA GLU A 207 -1.30 -14.56 3.96
C GLU A 207 -2.82 -14.43 4.07
N ASN A 208 -3.30 -13.49 4.88
CA ASN A 208 -4.73 -13.31 5.10
C ASN A 208 -5.42 -12.46 4.04
N LEU A 209 -4.71 -11.58 3.35
CA LEU A 209 -5.35 -10.54 2.54
C LEU A 209 -5.02 -10.61 1.06
N CYS A 210 -3.79 -10.99 0.69
CA CYS A 210 -3.31 -10.84 -0.67
C CYS A 210 -3.61 -12.07 -1.55
N ASP A 211 -4.09 -11.82 -2.76
CA ASP A 211 -4.26 -12.86 -3.79
C ASP A 211 -2.92 -13.22 -4.43
N GLU A 212 -2.05 -12.22 -4.58
CA GLU A 212 -0.73 -12.31 -5.16
C GLU A 212 0.22 -11.33 -4.45
N LEU A 213 1.49 -11.64 -4.41
CA LEU A 213 2.50 -10.77 -3.81
C LEU A 213 3.74 -10.62 -4.70
N ALA A 214 4.47 -9.54 -4.47
CA ALA A 214 5.85 -9.38 -4.90
C ALA A 214 6.74 -9.12 -3.69
N ILE A 215 7.89 -9.78 -3.60
CA ILE A 215 8.90 -9.51 -2.59
C ILE A 215 9.93 -8.54 -3.18
N LEU A 216 10.07 -7.38 -2.53
CA LEU A 216 11.13 -6.43 -2.83
C LEU A 216 12.29 -6.60 -1.87
N HIS A 217 13.50 -6.66 -2.44
CA HIS A 217 14.75 -6.64 -1.68
C HIS A 217 15.74 -5.68 -2.33
N SER A 218 16.29 -4.74 -1.55
CA SER A 218 17.30 -3.75 -2.02
C SER A 218 16.90 -3.05 -3.34
N GLY A 219 15.65 -2.64 -3.45
CA GLY A 219 15.10 -1.93 -4.61
C GLY A 219 14.75 -2.82 -5.81
N ARG A 220 14.96 -4.13 -5.74
CA ARG A 220 14.71 -5.08 -6.83
C ARG A 220 13.58 -6.04 -6.51
N LEU A 221 12.93 -6.54 -7.56
CA LEU A 221 11.97 -7.63 -7.47
C LEU A 221 12.73 -8.94 -7.25
N ALA A 222 12.52 -9.58 -6.10
CA ALA A 222 13.11 -10.87 -5.77
C ALA A 222 12.27 -12.04 -6.32
N VAL A 223 10.96 -11.99 -6.08
CA VAL A 223 10.00 -13.00 -6.56
C VAL A 223 8.59 -12.39 -6.59
N THR A 224 7.71 -12.92 -7.44
CA THR A 224 6.28 -12.62 -7.44
C THR A 224 5.48 -13.91 -7.62
N GLY A 225 4.28 -13.98 -7.04
CA GLY A 225 3.39 -15.12 -7.17
C GLY A 225 2.30 -15.18 -6.10
N ILE A 226 1.52 -16.25 -6.14
CA ILE A 226 0.49 -16.54 -5.13
C ILE A 226 1.17 -16.99 -3.83
N PRO A 227 0.84 -16.44 -2.64
CA PRO A 227 1.50 -16.78 -1.39
C PRO A 227 1.66 -18.28 -1.14
N SER A 228 0.57 -19.04 -1.26
CA SER A 228 0.57 -20.48 -1.04
C SER A 228 1.39 -21.29 -2.06
N GLU A 229 1.52 -20.79 -3.29
CA GLU A 229 2.35 -21.44 -4.32
C GLU A 229 3.82 -21.18 -4.08
N LEU A 230 4.19 -19.97 -3.68
CA LEU A 230 5.57 -19.63 -3.30
C LEU A 230 6.04 -20.45 -2.10
N CYS A 231 5.20 -20.64 -1.08
CA CYS A 231 5.51 -21.53 0.05
C CYS A 231 5.75 -22.98 -0.44
N LYS A 232 4.83 -23.53 -1.23
CA LYS A 232 4.94 -24.90 -1.77
C LYS A 232 6.17 -25.10 -2.65
N ALA A 233 6.64 -24.07 -3.36
CA ALA A 233 7.84 -24.12 -4.19
C ALA A 233 9.12 -24.30 -3.35
N ILE A 234 9.13 -23.89 -2.10
CA ILE A 234 10.23 -24.08 -1.15
C ILE A 234 10.12 -25.48 -0.50
N SER A 235 9.00 -25.73 0.18
CA SER A 235 8.67 -27.05 0.74
C SER A 235 7.19 -27.17 1.05
N PRO A 236 6.63 -28.39 1.26
CA PRO A 236 5.21 -28.58 1.61
C PRO A 236 4.79 -27.91 2.91
N THR A 237 5.73 -27.63 3.82
CA THR A 237 5.50 -27.04 5.14
C THR A 237 6.10 -25.65 5.29
N ALA A 238 6.63 -25.07 4.20
CA ALA A 238 7.23 -23.73 4.24
C ALA A 238 6.19 -22.65 4.51
N THR A 239 6.60 -21.63 5.24
CA THR A 239 5.85 -20.41 5.54
C THR A 239 6.30 -19.26 4.62
N LEU A 240 5.63 -18.12 4.66
CA LEU A 240 6.11 -16.92 3.95
C LEU A 240 7.42 -16.39 4.53
N ASP A 241 7.69 -16.61 5.81
CA ASP A 241 9.01 -16.31 6.43
C ASP A 241 10.12 -17.10 5.76
N ASP A 242 9.89 -18.39 5.48
CA ASP A 242 10.85 -19.24 4.75
C ASP A 242 11.05 -18.77 3.32
N VAL A 243 9.98 -18.36 2.62
CA VAL A 243 10.06 -17.77 1.27
C VAL A 243 10.89 -16.47 1.33
N PHE A 244 10.60 -15.60 2.28
CA PHE A 244 11.35 -14.36 2.46
C PHE A 244 12.83 -14.62 2.75
N ALA A 245 13.13 -15.54 3.67
CA ALA A 245 14.50 -15.94 3.98
C ALA A 245 15.23 -16.53 2.77
N HIS A 246 14.54 -17.35 1.97
CA HIS A 246 15.12 -17.96 0.78
C HIS A 246 15.52 -16.91 -0.28
N TYR A 247 14.63 -15.95 -0.57
CA TYR A 247 14.88 -14.95 -1.63
C TYR A 247 15.65 -13.71 -1.15
N CYS A 248 15.65 -13.41 0.16
CA CYS A 248 16.30 -12.23 0.74
C CYS A 248 17.45 -12.57 1.68
N GLY A 249 17.49 -13.79 2.24
CA GLY A 249 18.45 -14.20 3.29
C GLY A 249 19.87 -14.44 2.84
N GLY A 250 20.10 -14.75 1.55
CA GLY A 250 21.45 -14.97 1.01
C GLY A 250 22.35 -13.73 0.98
N VAL A 251 21.82 -12.57 1.38
CA VAL A 251 22.55 -11.27 1.45
C VAL A 251 22.81 -10.84 2.90
N ILE A 252 22.16 -11.49 3.89
CA ILE A 252 22.30 -11.11 5.31
C ILE A 252 23.67 -11.49 5.88
N GLU A 253 24.36 -12.47 5.31
CA GLU A 253 25.72 -12.86 5.76
C GLU A 253 26.83 -11.83 5.40
N GLN A 254 26.55 -10.81 4.55
CA GLN A 254 27.55 -9.80 4.16
C GLN A 254 27.34 -8.41 4.77
N SER A 255 26.23 -8.14 5.45
CA SER A 255 26.03 -6.89 6.20
C SER A 255 25.89 -7.20 7.69
N GLY A 256 26.99 -6.97 8.40
CA GLY A 256 27.27 -7.17 9.83
C GLY A 256 26.08 -7.33 10.77
N GLY A 257 26.19 -8.38 11.59
CA GLY A 257 25.15 -8.87 12.46
C GLY A 257 24.53 -7.86 13.42
N PHE A 258 23.27 -8.11 13.71
CA PHE A 258 22.48 -7.52 14.80
C PHE A 258 22.95 -7.95 16.22
N ALA A 259 24.25 -8.17 16.43
CA ALA A 259 24.82 -8.64 17.69
C ALA A 259 25.47 -7.54 18.56
N ASP A 260 25.51 -6.28 18.13
CA ASP A 260 26.36 -5.27 18.80
C ASP A 260 25.62 -4.15 19.57
N THR A 261 24.31 -4.07 19.52
CA THR A 261 23.55 -3.07 20.29
C THR A 261 23.39 -3.40 21.79
N ARG A 262 23.79 -4.59 22.23
CA ARG A 262 23.78 -4.97 23.66
C ARG A 262 25.04 -4.59 24.41
N ASN A 263 26.17 -4.42 23.73
CA ASN A 263 27.45 -4.07 24.34
C ASN A 263 27.67 -2.56 24.53
N GLU A 264 27.09 -1.72 23.71
CA GLU A 264 27.22 -0.25 23.87
C GLU A 264 26.46 0.30 25.09
N ARG A 265 25.37 -0.33 25.51
CA ARG A 265 24.62 0.06 26.73
C ARG A 265 25.36 -0.26 28.04
N ASN A 266 26.25 -1.25 28.04
CA ASN A 266 27.00 -1.61 29.24
C ASN A 266 28.29 -0.83 29.43
N THR A 267 28.80 -0.17 28.42
CA THR A 267 30.01 0.67 28.52
C THR A 267 29.68 2.08 29.01
N ALA A 268 28.50 2.61 28.70
CA ALA A 268 28.04 3.92 29.16
C ALA A 268 27.67 3.95 30.67
N LEU A 269 27.42 2.80 31.29
CA LEU A 269 27.07 2.70 32.72
C LEU A 269 28.29 2.47 33.63
N ARG A 270 29.52 2.41 33.10
CA ARG A 270 30.75 2.24 33.88
C ARG A 270 31.67 3.46 33.92
N MET A 271 31.27 4.57 33.30
CA MET A 271 32.03 5.84 33.29
C MET A 271 31.21 7.05 33.78
N GLY A 272 30.26 6.83 34.70
CA GLY A 272 29.55 7.89 35.41
C GLY A 272 29.48 7.60 36.90
#